data_84f2c48775b670f05aa67f768270529d
#
_entry.id   84f2c48775b670f05aa67f768270529d
#
_cell.length_a   1.000
_cell.length_b   1.000
_cell.length_c   1.000
_cell.angle_alpha   90.00
_cell.angle_beta   90.00
_cell.angle_gamma   90.00
#
_symmetry.space_group_name_H-M   'P 1'
#
loop_
_entity.id
_entity.type
_entity.pdbx_description
1 polymer ?
#
loop_
_entity_poly.entity_id
_entity_poly.type
_entity_poly.pdbx_seq_one_letter_code
_entity_poly.pdbx_strand_id
1 'polypeptide(L)'
;LSCAAILCPTNYLCWYIADNLPAELNAKQMESYKLDINHPGIKVMTFHSSKGLQFPVVAVTGLKDGVLPKEVKGGRDPDEAEEKDRRLFFVACSRAINRLLVAGDSGKPSKFLEYLSDEYWEDYE
;
A
#
# COMPACT_ATOMS: atom_id res chain seq x y z
N LEU A 1 -11.95 12.36 5.79
CA LEU A 1 -11.53 11.49 4.68
C LEU A 1 -10.40 12.08 3.86
N SER A 2 -10.29 13.41 3.81
CA SER A 2 -9.18 14.06 3.12
C SER A 2 -7.81 13.76 3.73
N CYS A 3 -7.78 13.27 4.96
CA CYS A 3 -6.55 12.91 5.66
C CYS A 3 -6.13 11.45 5.45
N ALA A 4 -6.89 10.66 4.68
CA ALA A 4 -6.64 9.25 4.50
C ALA A 4 -6.07 8.94 3.11
N ALA A 5 -5.14 8.01 3.06
CA ALA A 5 -4.59 7.48 1.82
C ALA A 5 -4.56 5.95 1.85
N ILE A 6 -4.79 5.35 0.71
CA ILE A 6 -4.64 3.92 0.49
C ILE A 6 -3.45 3.72 -0.44
N LEU A 7 -2.48 2.95 -0.01
CA LEU A 7 -1.27 2.68 -0.78
C LEU A 7 -1.26 1.24 -1.28
N CYS A 8 -0.94 1.06 -2.55
CA CYS A 8 -0.99 -0.21 -3.24
C CYS A 8 0.32 -0.45 -3.99
N PRO A 9 0.72 -1.72 -4.22
CA PRO A 9 1.97 -1.99 -4.93
C PRO A 9 1.93 -1.69 -6.44
N THR A 10 0.75 -1.70 -7.06
CA THR A 10 0.63 -1.52 -8.52
C THR A 10 -0.47 -0.52 -8.88
N ASN A 11 -0.34 0.12 -10.04
CA ASN A 11 -1.37 1.02 -10.57
C ASN A 11 -2.69 0.28 -10.83
N TYR A 12 -2.62 -0.95 -11.31
CA TYR A 12 -3.82 -1.74 -11.55
C TYR A 12 -4.65 -1.91 -10.28
N LEU A 13 -3.98 -2.26 -9.17
CA LEU A 13 -4.66 -2.44 -7.89
C LEU A 13 -5.23 -1.11 -7.37
N CYS A 14 -4.52 -0.01 -7.58
CA CYS A 14 -5.01 1.31 -7.22
C CYS A 14 -6.31 1.66 -7.95
N TRP A 15 -6.36 1.43 -9.25
CA TRP A 15 -7.57 1.63 -10.03
C TRP A 15 -8.71 0.76 -9.55
N TYR A 16 -8.42 -0.52 -9.32
CA TYR A 16 -9.42 -1.47 -8.84
C TYR A 16 -10.01 -1.03 -7.50
N ILE A 17 -9.17 -0.65 -6.56
CA ILE A 17 -9.62 -0.21 -5.24
C ILE A 17 -10.45 1.07 -5.34
N ALA A 18 -9.95 2.07 -6.06
CA ALA A 18 -10.65 3.34 -6.20
C ALA A 18 -12.04 3.17 -6.83
N ASP A 19 -12.15 2.29 -7.83
CA ASP A 19 -13.40 2.05 -8.53
C ASP A 19 -14.42 1.25 -7.70
N ASN A 20 -13.96 0.47 -6.73
CA ASN A 20 -14.82 -0.41 -5.95
C ASN A 20 -15.13 0.09 -4.54
N LEU A 21 -14.58 1.21 -4.13
CA LEU A 21 -14.94 1.83 -2.85
C LEU A 21 -16.29 2.54 -2.95
N PRO A 22 -17.04 2.62 -1.84
CA PRO A 22 -18.30 3.36 -1.83
C PRO A 22 -18.11 4.81 -2.31
N ALA A 23 -19.09 5.31 -3.07
CA ALA A 23 -19.03 6.66 -3.64
C ALA A 23 -18.91 7.75 -2.58
N GLU A 24 -19.45 7.52 -1.39
CA GLU A 24 -19.40 8.47 -0.28
C GLU A 24 -17.97 8.77 0.17
N LEU A 25 -17.04 7.84 -0.06
CA LEU A 25 -15.64 8.01 0.30
C LEU A 25 -14.89 8.89 -0.69
N ASN A 26 -15.46 9.13 -1.86
CA ASN A 26 -14.87 9.98 -2.89
C ASN A 26 -13.40 9.63 -3.15
N ALA A 27 -13.12 8.33 -3.32
CA ALA A 27 -11.77 7.85 -3.55
C ALA A 27 -11.28 8.22 -4.94
N LYS A 28 -10.03 8.67 -5.04
CA LYS A 28 -9.44 9.05 -6.31
C LYS A 28 -8.05 8.45 -6.45
N GLN A 29 -7.84 7.72 -7.54
CA GLN A 29 -6.53 7.19 -7.89
C GLN A 29 -5.65 8.34 -8.39
N MET A 30 -4.38 8.35 -7.94
CA MET A 30 -3.43 9.39 -8.30
C MET A 30 -2.12 8.75 -8.75
N GLU A 31 -1.49 9.37 -9.74
CA GLU A 31 -0.17 8.97 -10.22
C GLU A 31 0.85 10.05 -9.87
N SER A 32 2.15 9.67 -9.81
CA SER A 32 3.21 10.55 -9.35
C SER A 32 3.27 11.89 -10.06
N TYR A 33 2.94 11.90 -11.35
CA TYR A 33 2.96 13.12 -12.16
C TYR A 33 1.68 13.95 -12.06
N LYS A 34 0.69 13.48 -11.32
CA LYS A 34 -0.63 14.10 -11.28
C LYS A 34 -1.26 13.96 -9.90
N LEU A 35 -0.50 14.38 -8.88
CA LEU A 35 -0.96 14.35 -7.49
C LEU A 35 -1.85 15.55 -7.20
N ASP A 36 -2.99 15.27 -6.57
CA ASP A 36 -3.89 16.30 -6.05
C ASP A 36 -4.00 16.11 -4.53
N ILE A 37 -3.07 16.74 -3.81
CA ILE A 37 -2.99 16.62 -2.35
C ILE A 37 -4.22 17.23 -1.67
N ASN A 38 -4.88 18.17 -2.33
CA ASN A 38 -6.05 18.86 -1.79
C ASN A 38 -7.38 18.14 -2.08
N HIS A 39 -7.32 16.99 -2.74
CA HIS A 39 -8.52 16.20 -3.00
C HIS A 39 -9.27 15.91 -1.69
N PRO A 40 -10.58 16.19 -1.61
CA PRO A 40 -11.31 16.08 -0.34
C PRO A 40 -11.64 14.66 0.10
N GLY A 41 -11.48 13.67 -0.77
CA GLY A 41 -11.75 12.27 -0.44
C GLY A 41 -10.48 11.48 -0.17
N ILE A 42 -10.62 10.15 -0.15
CA ILE A 42 -9.50 9.23 0.04
C ILE A 42 -8.61 9.25 -1.21
N LYS A 43 -7.33 9.35 -0.99
CA LYS A 43 -6.32 9.30 -2.06
C LYS A 43 -5.82 7.87 -2.20
N VAL A 44 -5.79 7.34 -3.42
CA VAL A 44 -5.32 5.99 -3.72
C VAL A 44 -4.12 6.10 -4.65
N MET A 45 -2.97 5.58 -4.24
CA MET A 45 -1.75 5.70 -5.02
C MET A 45 -0.81 4.53 -4.76
N THR A 46 0.18 4.37 -5.64
CA THR A 46 1.18 3.32 -5.46
C THR A 46 2.16 3.68 -4.34
N PHE A 47 2.87 2.68 -3.83
CA PHE A 47 3.94 2.90 -2.86
C PHE A 47 4.97 3.90 -3.40
N HIS A 48 5.33 3.78 -4.68
CA HIS A 48 6.28 4.70 -5.32
C HIS A 48 5.77 6.13 -5.34
N SER A 49 4.49 6.32 -5.66
CA SER A 49 3.89 7.66 -5.73
C SER A 49 3.82 8.34 -4.37
N SER A 50 3.79 7.56 -3.29
CA SER A 50 3.69 8.09 -1.93
C SER A 50 5.03 8.61 -1.38
N LYS A 51 6.13 8.38 -2.08
CA LYS A 51 7.46 8.77 -1.63
C LYS A 51 7.53 10.28 -1.39
N GLY A 52 7.98 10.65 -0.21
CA GLY A 52 8.06 12.06 0.20
C GLY A 52 6.76 12.64 0.74
N LEU A 53 5.68 11.89 0.74
CA LEU A 53 4.39 12.33 1.27
C LEU A 53 4.10 11.68 2.62
N GLN A 54 3.24 12.32 3.42
CA GLN A 54 2.75 11.76 4.67
C GLN A 54 1.27 12.07 4.83
N PHE A 55 0.56 11.16 5.49
CA PHE A 55 -0.88 11.29 5.71
C PHE A 55 -1.21 10.88 7.14
N PRO A 56 -2.19 11.53 7.79
CA PRO A 56 -2.62 11.14 9.13
C PRO A 56 -3.04 9.67 9.23
N VAL A 57 -3.75 9.16 8.24
CA VAL A 57 -4.21 7.77 8.21
C VAL A 57 -3.78 7.14 6.89
N VAL A 58 -3.14 5.98 6.97
CA VAL A 58 -2.70 5.23 5.79
C VAL A 58 -3.16 3.78 5.89
N ALA A 59 -3.71 3.26 4.82
CA ALA A 59 -3.96 1.84 4.64
C ALA A 59 -2.99 1.31 3.60
N VAL A 60 -2.16 0.35 3.97
CA VAL A 60 -1.23 -0.34 3.06
C VAL A 60 -1.90 -1.65 2.64
N THR A 61 -2.08 -1.85 1.35
CA THR A 61 -2.83 -2.97 0.80
C THR A 61 -2.01 -3.74 -0.24
N GLY A 62 -2.58 -4.82 -0.75
CA GLY A 62 -1.96 -5.59 -1.81
C GLY A 62 -0.86 -6.52 -1.34
N LEU A 63 -0.87 -6.89 -0.06
CA LEU A 63 0.11 -7.80 0.52
C LEU A 63 -0.26 -9.23 0.20
N LYS A 64 -0.01 -9.60 -1.05
CA LYS A 64 -0.32 -10.90 -1.61
C LYS A 64 0.96 -11.54 -2.14
N ASP A 65 1.11 -12.84 -1.94
CA ASP A 65 2.22 -13.62 -2.49
C ASP A 65 2.27 -13.48 -4.01
N GLY A 66 3.45 -13.21 -4.57
CA GLY A 66 3.64 -13.00 -5.99
C GLY A 66 3.42 -11.55 -6.44
N VAL A 67 2.76 -10.74 -5.64
CA VAL A 67 2.56 -9.30 -5.90
C VAL A 67 3.53 -8.47 -5.08
N LEU A 68 3.66 -8.76 -3.80
CA LEU A 68 4.63 -8.13 -2.92
C LEU A 68 5.11 -9.15 -1.88
N PRO A 69 6.30 -9.70 -1.99
CA PRO A 69 7.29 -9.45 -3.03
C PRO A 69 6.87 -10.02 -4.40
N LYS A 70 7.33 -9.35 -5.43
CA LYS A 70 7.06 -9.79 -6.80
C LYS A 70 7.76 -11.11 -7.09
N GLU A 71 7.12 -11.92 -7.92
CA GLU A 71 7.73 -13.11 -8.47
C GLU A 71 8.89 -12.70 -9.39
N VAL A 72 10.06 -13.30 -9.19
CA VAL A 72 11.26 -12.97 -9.96
C VAL A 72 11.38 -13.86 -11.18
N LYS A 73 11.57 -13.25 -12.35
CA LYS A 73 11.72 -13.93 -13.62
C LYS A 73 13.00 -13.46 -14.32
N GLY A 74 13.54 -14.31 -15.22
CA GLY A 74 14.59 -13.89 -16.13
C GLY A 74 15.98 -13.72 -15.54
N GLY A 75 16.38 -14.54 -14.60
CA GLY A 75 17.75 -14.58 -14.11
C GLY A 75 18.14 -13.46 -13.14
N ARG A 76 17.20 -12.70 -12.64
CA ARG A 76 17.45 -11.70 -11.59
C ARG A 76 17.71 -12.41 -10.26
N ASP A 77 18.52 -11.79 -9.42
CA ASP A 77 18.76 -12.27 -8.09
C ASP A 77 17.46 -12.14 -7.24
N PRO A 78 16.85 -13.26 -6.80
CA PRO A 78 15.61 -13.22 -6.04
C PRO A 78 15.76 -12.48 -4.70
N ASP A 79 16.90 -12.61 -4.03
CA ASP A 79 17.11 -11.99 -2.73
C ASP A 79 17.22 -10.48 -2.84
N GLU A 80 17.87 -9.99 -3.88
CA GLU A 80 17.98 -8.56 -4.13
C GLU A 80 16.63 -7.94 -4.49
N ALA A 81 15.85 -8.62 -5.33
CA ALA A 81 14.52 -8.17 -5.71
C ALA A 81 13.58 -8.12 -4.51
N GLU A 82 13.62 -9.15 -3.66
CA GLU A 82 12.81 -9.20 -2.45
C GLU A 82 13.19 -8.10 -1.45
N GLU A 83 14.48 -7.85 -1.28
CA GLU A 83 14.94 -6.77 -0.39
C GLU A 83 14.45 -5.41 -0.87
N LYS A 84 14.47 -5.18 -2.18
CA LYS A 84 13.95 -3.95 -2.77
C LYS A 84 12.46 -3.77 -2.47
N ASP A 85 11.67 -4.82 -2.64
CA ASP A 85 10.23 -4.79 -2.35
C ASP A 85 9.97 -4.63 -0.86
N ARG A 86 10.79 -5.23 0.00
CA ARG A 86 10.67 -5.07 1.45
C ARG A 86 10.91 -3.62 1.87
N ARG A 87 11.93 -2.98 1.30
CA ARG A 87 12.19 -1.56 1.58
C ARG A 87 11.03 -0.69 1.12
N LEU A 88 10.46 -1.01 -0.02
CA LEU A 88 9.30 -0.29 -0.54
C LEU A 88 8.09 -0.43 0.40
N PHE A 89 7.86 -1.62 0.93
CA PHE A 89 6.81 -1.86 1.90
C PHE A 89 7.02 -1.02 3.17
N PHE A 90 8.23 -0.99 3.71
CA PHE A 90 8.52 -0.20 4.91
C PHE A 90 8.38 1.30 4.64
N VAL A 91 8.77 1.77 3.45
CA VAL A 91 8.55 3.17 3.07
C VAL A 91 7.06 3.49 3.08
N ALA A 92 6.24 2.61 2.51
CA ALA A 92 4.79 2.79 2.50
C ALA A 92 4.22 2.88 3.92
N CYS A 93 4.65 1.99 4.81
CA CYS A 93 4.21 2.01 6.20
C CYS A 93 4.61 3.30 6.92
N SER A 94 5.77 3.87 6.57
CA SER A 94 6.27 5.10 7.20
C SER A 94 5.54 6.37 6.73
N ARG A 95 4.62 6.26 5.78
CA ARG A 95 3.83 7.43 5.33
C ARG A 95 2.72 7.80 6.30
N ALA A 96 2.40 6.95 7.26
CA ALA A 96 1.36 7.22 8.25
C ALA A 96 1.89 8.07 9.41
N ILE A 97 1.17 9.14 9.75
CA ILE A 97 1.52 10.00 10.89
C ILE A 97 0.88 9.46 12.17
N ASN A 98 -0.41 9.14 12.15
CA ASN A 98 -1.17 8.78 13.34
C ASN A 98 -1.65 7.34 13.35
N ARG A 99 -2.13 6.83 12.23
CA ARG A 99 -2.74 5.49 12.18
C ARG A 99 -2.34 4.78 10.91
N LEU A 100 -1.92 3.54 11.07
CA LEU A 100 -1.53 2.65 9.98
C LEU A 100 -2.38 1.38 10.03
N LEU A 101 -3.02 1.07 8.89
CA LEU A 101 -3.74 -0.17 8.68
C LEU A 101 -2.99 -0.96 7.61
N VAL A 102 -2.86 -2.26 7.82
CA VAL A 102 -2.22 -3.14 6.85
C VAL A 102 -3.19 -4.26 6.50
N ALA A 103 -3.48 -4.40 5.22
CA ALA A 103 -4.42 -5.41 4.74
C ALA A 103 -3.71 -6.40 3.81
N GLY A 104 -3.80 -7.68 4.14
CA GLY A 104 -3.24 -8.75 3.35
C GLY A 104 -4.32 -9.57 2.65
N ASP A 105 -3.90 -10.39 1.69
CA ASP A 105 -4.78 -11.34 1.01
C ASP A 105 -4.95 -12.58 1.90
N SER A 106 -6.18 -12.96 2.20
CA SER A 106 -6.46 -14.09 3.08
C SER A 106 -6.15 -15.44 2.43
N GLY A 107 -6.17 -15.52 1.09
CA GLY A 107 -5.89 -16.76 0.37
C GLY A 107 -4.41 -17.00 0.13
N LYS A 108 -3.68 -15.95 -0.24
CA LYS A 108 -2.24 -16.00 -0.51
C LYS A 108 -1.54 -14.81 0.12
N PRO A 109 -1.39 -14.80 1.45
CA PRO A 109 -0.80 -13.66 2.12
C PRO A 109 0.68 -13.49 1.79
N SER A 110 1.11 -12.24 1.71
CA SER A 110 2.51 -11.90 1.55
C SER A 110 3.31 -12.34 2.77
N LYS A 111 4.51 -12.85 2.56
CA LYS A 111 5.41 -13.18 3.67
C LYS A 111 5.84 -11.94 4.47
N PHE A 112 5.68 -10.74 3.91
CA PHE A 112 5.98 -9.49 4.62
C PHE A 112 5.07 -9.27 5.82
N LEU A 113 3.90 -9.89 5.85
CA LEU A 113 3.00 -9.84 7.01
C LEU A 113 3.63 -10.46 8.25
N GLU A 114 4.62 -11.34 8.08
CA GLU A 114 5.35 -11.94 9.20
C GLU A 114 6.19 -10.94 9.98
N TYR A 115 6.51 -9.79 9.41
CA TYR A 115 7.20 -8.71 10.13
C TYR A 115 6.30 -8.00 11.14
N LEU A 116 4.99 -8.22 11.08
CA LEU A 116 4.02 -7.57 11.95
C LEU A 116 3.86 -8.39 13.23
N SER A 117 4.56 -7.98 14.28
CA SER A 117 4.56 -8.66 15.57
C SER A 117 3.27 -8.40 16.35
N ASP A 118 2.69 -9.43 16.95
CA ASP A 118 1.50 -9.29 17.82
C ASP A 118 1.76 -8.37 19.01
N GLU A 119 3.01 -8.15 19.38
CA GLU A 119 3.38 -7.22 20.45
C GLU A 119 3.03 -5.78 20.12
N TYR A 120 3.10 -5.40 18.83
CA TYR A 120 2.91 -4.02 18.39
C TYR A 120 1.71 -3.82 17.46
N TRP A 121 1.07 -4.91 17.03
CA TRP A 121 0.00 -4.88 16.06
C TRP A 121 -1.25 -5.53 16.60
N GLU A 122 -2.40 -4.96 16.27
CA GLU A 122 -3.71 -5.53 16.58
C GLU A 122 -4.36 -6.08 15.32
N ASP A 123 -5.01 -7.24 15.43
CA ASP A 123 -5.76 -7.83 14.33
C ASP A 123 -7.20 -7.35 14.34
N TYR A 124 -7.68 -6.92 13.18
CA TYR A 124 -9.09 -6.60 12.96
C TYR A 124 -9.68 -7.58 11.96
N GLU A 125 -10.77 -8.20 12.33
CA GLU A 125 -11.48 -9.13 11.47
C GLU A 125 -12.71 -8.49 10.83
#